data_367c316f1e7d7308a3e8615824ccb673
#
_entry.id   367c316f1e7d7308a3e8615824ccb673
#
_cell.length_a   1.000
_cell.length_b   1.000
_cell.length_c   1.000
_cell.angle_alpha   90.00
_cell.angle_beta   90.00
_cell.angle_gamma   90.00
#
_symmetry.space_group_name_H-M   'P 1'
#
loop_
_entity.id
_entity.type
_entity.pdbx_description
1 polymer ?
#
loop_
_entity_poly.entity_id
_entity_poly.type
_entity_poly.pdbx_seq_one_letter_code
_entity_poly.pdbx_strand_id
1 'polypeptide(L)'
;WGMSLERYLEDVDFAGDIVHSELFRPPYARVTAAQMRAVAQRYKIVMWDIVSRDYNRALSPQKCLRNVTDHLTAGSIVVFHDSEKAFKNMSYALPRTLKRVNELGLKCKIIEL
;
A
#
# COMPACT_ATOMS: atom_id res chain seq x y z
N TRP A 1 6.93 14.30 8.31
CA TRP A 1 5.77 15.16 8.53
C TRP A 1 5.83 15.70 9.94
N GLY A 2 6.23 16.95 10.10
CA GLY A 2 6.42 17.54 11.41
C GLY A 2 7.67 17.10 12.17
N MET A 3 8.47 16.18 11.67
CA MET A 3 9.75 15.81 12.26
C MET A 3 10.92 16.24 11.37
N SER A 4 12.11 16.31 11.95
CA SER A 4 13.31 16.65 11.20
C SER A 4 13.61 15.59 10.15
N LEU A 5 14.33 15.97 9.10
CA LEU A 5 14.76 15.03 8.07
C LEU A 5 15.63 13.91 8.65
N GLU A 6 16.54 14.25 9.56
CA GLU A 6 17.41 13.26 10.21
C GLU A 6 16.62 12.23 10.99
N ARG A 7 15.64 12.67 11.78
CA ARG A 7 14.77 11.78 12.55
C ARG A 7 13.93 10.88 11.65
N TYR A 8 13.41 11.45 10.57
CA TYR A 8 12.65 10.70 9.58
C TYR A 8 13.49 9.56 8.98
N LEU A 9 14.73 9.86 8.58
CA LEU A 9 15.63 8.85 8.01
C LEU A 9 16.01 7.77 9.04
N GLU A 10 16.23 8.16 10.30
CA GLU A 10 16.50 7.21 11.38
C GLU A 10 15.35 6.23 11.56
N ASP A 11 14.12 6.72 11.55
CA ASP A 11 12.92 5.88 11.68
C ASP A 11 12.76 4.94 10.48
N VAL A 12 13.04 5.44 9.27
CA VAL A 12 12.99 4.62 8.05
C VAL A 12 14.04 3.52 8.09
N ASP A 13 15.26 3.84 8.45
CA ASP A 13 16.35 2.86 8.54
C ASP A 13 16.07 1.82 9.62
N PHE A 14 15.54 2.25 10.76
CA PHE A 14 15.14 1.33 11.83
C PHE A 14 14.09 0.32 11.35
N ALA A 15 13.07 0.78 10.65
CA ALA A 15 12.06 -0.08 10.06
C ALA A 15 12.64 -1.00 8.99
N GLY A 16 13.52 -0.48 8.15
CA GLY A 16 14.20 -1.25 7.11
C GLY A 16 15.03 -2.39 7.67
N ASP A 17 15.72 -2.14 8.78
CA ASP A 17 16.51 -3.17 9.47
C ASP A 17 15.65 -4.28 10.06
N ILE A 18 14.44 -3.95 10.52
CA ILE A 18 13.50 -4.94 11.05
C ILE A 18 12.85 -5.74 9.93
N VAL A 19 12.38 -5.07 8.89
CA VAL A 19 11.62 -5.69 7.79
C VAL A 19 12.52 -6.36 6.75
N HIS A 20 13.78 -5.96 6.67
CA HIS A 20 14.76 -6.43 5.68
C HIS A 20 14.30 -6.18 4.25
N SER A 21 13.83 -4.95 3.98
CA SER A 21 13.34 -4.57 2.66
C SER A 21 14.06 -3.33 2.13
N GLU A 22 14.28 -3.29 0.83
CA GLU A 22 14.75 -2.12 0.11
C GLU A 22 13.59 -1.28 -0.43
N LEU A 23 12.35 -1.74 -0.23
CA LEU A 23 11.14 -1.02 -0.62
C LEU A 23 10.65 -0.16 0.53
N PHE A 24 10.13 1.01 0.20
CA PHE A 24 9.58 1.94 1.18
C PHE A 24 8.32 2.61 0.62
N ARG A 25 7.33 2.78 1.49
CA ARG A 25 6.12 3.55 1.22
C ARG A 25 5.89 4.50 2.38
N PRO A 26 5.75 5.83 2.10
CA PRO A 26 5.49 6.79 3.18
C PRO A 26 4.18 6.46 3.90
N PRO A 27 4.19 6.37 5.24
CA PRO A 27 2.96 6.15 5.99
C PRO A 27 1.95 7.27 5.70
N TYR A 28 0.70 6.90 5.44
CA TYR A 28 -0.40 7.82 5.12
C TYR A 28 -0.11 8.75 3.93
N ALA A 29 0.84 8.39 3.07
CA ALA A 29 1.36 9.23 1.98
C ALA A 29 1.91 10.58 2.48
N ARG A 30 2.27 10.70 3.76
CA ARG A 30 2.78 11.93 4.36
C ARG A 30 4.29 12.00 4.25
N VAL A 31 4.76 12.75 3.27
CA VAL A 31 6.18 12.90 3.01
C VAL A 31 6.43 14.26 2.36
N THR A 32 7.50 14.92 2.80
CA THR A 32 7.97 16.14 2.14
C THR A 32 8.84 15.78 0.92
N ALA A 33 9.02 16.73 0.01
CA ALA A 33 9.90 16.55 -1.14
C ALA A 33 11.35 16.24 -0.72
N ALA A 34 11.83 16.90 0.34
CA ALA A 34 13.18 16.66 0.87
C ALA A 34 13.31 15.25 1.45
N GLN A 35 12.32 14.80 2.21
CA GLN A 35 12.27 13.44 2.76
C GLN A 35 12.25 12.40 1.64
N MET A 36 11.44 12.62 0.62
CA MET A 36 11.35 11.70 -0.51
C MET A 36 12.68 11.58 -1.26
N ARG A 37 13.35 12.70 -1.54
CA ARG A 37 14.64 12.67 -2.20
C ARG A 37 15.69 11.94 -1.38
N ALA A 38 15.71 12.15 -0.07
CA ALA A 38 16.68 11.50 0.80
C ALA A 38 16.43 9.99 0.91
N VAL A 39 15.17 9.58 1.07
CA VAL A 39 14.80 8.16 1.13
C VAL A 39 15.10 7.45 -0.19
N ALA A 40 14.86 8.11 -1.32
CA ALA A 40 15.09 7.53 -2.65
C ALA A 40 16.56 7.18 -2.92
N GLN A 41 17.50 7.72 -2.16
CA GLN A 41 18.91 7.37 -2.27
C GLN A 41 19.22 5.97 -1.68
N ARG A 42 18.37 5.48 -0.77
CA ARG A 42 18.59 4.20 -0.04
C ARG A 42 17.53 3.16 -0.34
N TYR A 43 16.32 3.58 -0.67
CA TYR A 43 15.17 2.71 -0.84
C TYR A 43 14.49 3.00 -2.17
N LYS A 44 13.76 2.01 -2.68
CA LYS A 44 12.83 2.20 -3.79
C LYS A 44 11.49 2.60 -3.21
N ILE A 45 11.02 3.79 -3.56
CA ILE A 45 9.73 4.29 -3.09
C ILE A 45 8.63 3.68 -3.95
N VAL A 46 7.71 2.99 -3.30
CA VAL A 46 6.58 2.33 -3.97
C VAL A 46 5.29 2.97 -3.50
N MET A 47 4.63 3.66 -4.39
CA MET A 47 3.30 4.21 -4.16
C MET A 47 2.24 3.19 -4.61
N TRP A 48 1.05 3.63 -4.96
CA TRP A 48 -0.04 2.75 -5.36
C TRP A 48 -0.89 3.40 -6.44
N ASP A 49 -1.67 2.57 -7.15
CA ASP A 49 -2.66 3.04 -8.12
C ASP A 49 -4.06 2.99 -7.53
N ILE A 50 -4.34 1.97 -6.74
CA ILE A 50 -5.68 1.68 -6.22
C ILE A 50 -5.59 1.51 -4.72
N VAL A 51 -6.40 2.29 -3.99
CA VAL A 51 -6.60 2.08 -2.56
C VAL A 51 -8.02 1.56 -2.34
N SER A 52 -8.14 0.44 -1.64
CA SER A 52 -9.43 -0.20 -1.38
C SER A 52 -10.32 0.62 -0.44
N ARG A 53 -9.72 1.43 0.42
CA ARG A 53 -10.35 2.16 1.53
C ARG A 53 -11.00 1.22 2.55
N ASP A 54 -10.43 0.06 2.70
CA ASP A 54 -10.88 -0.95 3.65
C ASP A 54 -10.90 -0.48 5.09
N TYR A 55 -10.04 0.49 5.44
CA TYR A 55 -10.00 1.10 6.76
C TYR A 55 -11.23 1.93 7.11
N ASN A 56 -12.05 2.30 6.14
CA ASN A 56 -13.24 3.13 6.36
C ASN A 56 -14.42 2.25 6.77
N ARG A 57 -14.73 2.23 8.07
CA ARG A 57 -15.80 1.42 8.62
C ARG A 57 -17.21 1.83 8.15
N ALA A 58 -17.37 3.07 7.69
CA ALA A 58 -18.64 3.54 7.12
C ALA A 58 -18.87 3.03 5.70
N LEU A 59 -17.82 2.52 5.05
CA LEU A 59 -17.90 1.95 3.71
C LEU A 59 -18.42 0.52 3.78
N SER A 60 -19.34 0.16 2.89
CA SER A 60 -19.80 -1.23 2.80
C SER A 60 -18.69 -2.12 2.22
N PRO A 61 -18.65 -3.41 2.61
CA PRO A 61 -17.68 -4.35 2.02
C PRO A 61 -17.81 -4.44 0.50
N GLN A 62 -19.01 -4.37 -0.03
CA GLN A 62 -19.28 -4.40 -1.47
C GLN A 62 -18.70 -3.18 -2.18
N LYS A 63 -18.82 -1.99 -1.58
CA LYS A 63 -18.24 -0.78 -2.14
C LYS A 63 -16.71 -0.82 -2.08
N CYS A 64 -16.17 -1.36 -1.00
CA CYS A 64 -14.73 -1.59 -0.87
C CYS A 64 -14.22 -2.48 -2.01
N LEU A 65 -14.91 -3.56 -2.30
CA LEU A 65 -14.58 -4.44 -3.42
C LEU A 65 -14.61 -3.70 -4.76
N ARG A 66 -15.66 -2.92 -5.02
CA ARG A 66 -15.77 -2.16 -6.27
C ARG A 66 -14.69 -1.09 -6.43
N ASN A 67 -14.23 -0.48 -5.33
CA ASN A 67 -13.10 0.45 -5.37
C ASN A 67 -11.87 -0.17 -6.03
N VAL A 68 -11.72 -1.46 -5.93
CA VAL A 68 -10.61 -2.20 -6.53
C VAL A 68 -10.98 -2.75 -7.90
N THR A 69 -12.05 -3.52 -7.97
CA THR A 69 -12.39 -4.28 -9.20
C THR A 69 -12.77 -3.41 -10.38
N ASP A 70 -13.33 -2.23 -10.14
CA ASP A 70 -13.69 -1.30 -11.20
C ASP A 70 -12.48 -0.68 -11.92
N HIS A 71 -11.30 -0.73 -11.28
CA HIS A 71 -10.09 -0.08 -11.79
C HIS A 71 -8.92 -1.04 -12.03
N LEU A 72 -9.11 -2.31 -11.75
CA LEU A 72 -8.05 -3.30 -11.78
C LEU A 72 -7.58 -3.58 -13.21
N THR A 73 -6.29 -3.38 -13.45
CA THR A 73 -5.65 -3.65 -14.73
C THR A 73 -4.28 -4.28 -14.53
N ALA A 74 -3.66 -4.73 -15.61
CA ALA A 74 -2.28 -5.21 -15.58
C ALA A 74 -1.35 -4.09 -15.07
N GLY A 75 -0.46 -4.43 -14.14
CA GLY A 75 0.47 -3.49 -13.54
C GLY A 75 -0.07 -2.70 -12.36
N SER A 76 -1.33 -2.89 -11.99
CA SER A 76 -1.91 -2.21 -10.81
C SER A 76 -1.20 -2.58 -9.53
N ILE A 77 -0.99 -1.59 -8.67
CA ILE A 77 -0.55 -1.79 -7.28
C ILE A 77 -1.73 -1.43 -6.38
N VAL A 78 -2.26 -2.42 -5.68
CA VAL A 78 -3.48 -2.30 -4.88
C VAL A 78 -3.13 -2.37 -3.41
N VAL A 79 -3.71 -1.48 -2.60
CA VAL A 79 -3.47 -1.41 -1.17
C VAL A 79 -4.69 -1.90 -0.39
N PHE A 80 -4.45 -2.87 0.48
CA PHE A 80 -5.31 -3.29 1.58
C PHE A 80 -4.55 -3.12 2.89
N HIS A 81 -5.25 -3.15 4.00
CA HIS A 81 -4.66 -2.99 5.34
C HIS A 81 -4.96 -4.21 6.21
N ASP A 82 -4.03 -4.52 7.10
CA ASP A 82 -4.14 -5.65 8.03
C ASP A 82 -4.54 -5.24 9.45
N SER A 83 -5.16 -4.07 9.61
CA SER A 83 -5.61 -3.54 10.89
C SER A 83 -6.99 -4.09 11.28
N GLU A 84 -7.31 -4.03 12.58
CA GLU A 84 -8.67 -4.35 13.05
C GLU A 84 -9.72 -3.47 12.40
N LYS A 85 -9.39 -2.20 12.21
CA LYS A 85 -10.25 -1.21 11.57
C LYS A 85 -10.63 -1.61 10.15
N ALA A 86 -9.72 -2.24 9.41
CA ALA A 86 -9.94 -2.63 8.02
C ALA A 86 -10.53 -4.04 7.89
N PHE A 87 -10.52 -4.85 8.94
CA PHE A 87 -10.77 -6.29 8.86
C PHE A 87 -12.11 -6.64 8.21
N LYS A 88 -13.18 -5.97 8.59
CA LYS A 88 -14.52 -6.23 8.03
C LYS A 88 -14.53 -6.11 6.51
N ASN A 89 -14.01 -5.01 6.00
CA ASN A 89 -13.99 -4.74 4.57
C ASN A 89 -12.94 -5.56 3.84
N MET A 90 -11.74 -5.63 4.40
CA MET A 90 -10.63 -6.37 3.82
C MET A 90 -10.91 -7.87 3.72
N SER A 91 -11.45 -8.49 4.77
CA SER A 91 -11.75 -9.92 4.77
C SER A 91 -12.83 -10.31 3.76
N TYR A 92 -13.70 -9.37 3.41
CA TYR A 92 -14.67 -9.56 2.32
C TYR A 92 -14.05 -9.28 0.95
N ALA A 93 -13.37 -8.15 0.81
CA ALA A 93 -12.95 -7.64 -0.49
C ALA A 93 -11.68 -8.31 -1.03
N LEU A 94 -10.71 -8.65 -0.17
CA LEU A 94 -9.43 -9.20 -0.64
C LEU A 94 -9.59 -10.56 -1.34
N PRO A 95 -10.27 -11.57 -0.76
CA PRO A 95 -10.44 -12.85 -1.46
C PRO A 95 -11.17 -12.69 -2.79
N ARG A 96 -12.16 -11.81 -2.86
CA ARG A 96 -12.94 -11.55 -4.06
C ARG A 96 -12.15 -10.79 -5.12
N THR A 97 -11.25 -9.91 -4.68
CA THR A 97 -10.30 -9.24 -5.56
C THR A 97 -9.35 -10.26 -6.20
N LEU A 98 -8.81 -11.19 -5.40
CA LEU A 98 -7.92 -12.23 -5.92
C LEU A 98 -8.63 -13.13 -6.93
N LYS A 99 -9.89 -13.44 -6.67
CA LYS A 99 -10.71 -14.19 -7.63
C LYS A 99 -10.88 -13.42 -8.94
N ARG A 100 -11.14 -12.12 -8.85
CA ARG A 100 -11.29 -11.26 -10.04
C ARG A 100 -9.99 -11.14 -10.82
N VAL A 101 -8.86 -11.03 -10.13
CA VAL A 101 -7.53 -11.05 -10.75
C VAL A 101 -7.37 -12.31 -11.62
N ASN A 102 -7.73 -13.45 -11.08
CA ASN A 102 -7.66 -14.73 -11.78
C ASN A 102 -8.61 -14.77 -12.98
N GLU A 103 -9.85 -14.30 -12.82
CA GLU A 103 -10.84 -14.24 -13.90
C GLU A 103 -10.38 -13.36 -15.06
N LEU A 104 -9.65 -12.29 -14.76
CA LEU A 104 -9.11 -11.38 -15.78
C LEU A 104 -7.84 -11.89 -16.44
N GLY A 105 -7.32 -13.05 -16.01
CA GLY A 105 -6.06 -13.59 -16.52
C GLY A 105 -4.83 -12.83 -16.01
N LEU A 106 -4.97 -12.02 -14.98
CA LEU A 106 -3.86 -11.30 -14.37
C LEU A 106 -3.17 -12.19 -13.32
N LYS A 107 -1.96 -11.80 -12.96
CA LYS A 107 -1.17 -12.52 -11.94
C LYS A 107 -0.70 -11.55 -10.86
N CYS A 108 -0.76 -12.02 -9.61
CA CYS A 108 -0.12 -11.31 -8.51
C CYS A 108 1.37 -11.60 -8.53
N LYS A 109 2.18 -10.55 -8.41
CA LYS A 109 3.64 -10.69 -8.37
C LYS A 109 4.21 -9.84 -7.26
N ILE A 110 5.36 -10.22 -6.77
CA ILE A 110 6.17 -9.35 -5.92
C ILE A 110 6.72 -8.20 -6.75
N ILE A 111 6.98 -7.07 -6.09
CA ILE A 111 7.60 -5.92 -6.76
C ILE A 111 9.08 -6.21 -6.92
N GLU A 112 9.52 -6.29 -8.16
CA GLU A 112 10.92 -6.51 -8.52
C GLU A 112 11.62 -5.16 -8.78
N LEU A 113 12.87 -5.06 -8.36
CA LEU A 113 13.70 -3.87 -8.52
C LEU A 113 14.57 -3.93 -9.78
#